data_bb858cb569f8771e99369094f282e2b6
#
_entry.id   bb858cb569f8771e99369094f282e2b6
#
_cell.length_a   1.000
_cell.length_b   1.000
_cell.length_c   1.000
_cell.angle_alpha   90.00
_cell.angle_beta   90.00
_cell.angle_gamma   90.00
#
_symmetry.space_group_name_H-M   'P 1'
#
loop_
_entity.id
_entity.type
_entity.pdbx_description
1 polymer ?
#
loop_
_entity_poly.entity_id
_entity_poly.type
_entity_poly.pdbx_seq_one_letter_code
_entity_poly.pdbx_strand_id
1 'polypeptide(L)'
;MEKEFGLISWARNTNVYEVNTRQYTPEGTFQAFFAHLPRLAEMGIEVLWFMPITPISMVNRKGSLGSYYACSSYTSINPEFGSVKDFKSIIDKAHALGMKVIIDWVANHTGCDHEWTKSHPAFYKRNHEGSFYDAHGWDDVIDLNYENHEMRQAMIACMKYWIVECGIDGFRCDMAMLTPVDFWHQARQQLELEKQLFWLAELDPLENPSYMRVFDAAYTWKWMHATKQFKDEGARHIHIL
;
A
#
# COMPACT_ATOMS: atom_id res chain seq x y z
N MET A 1 24.82 -5.07 -1.11
CA MET A 1 23.82 -6.10 -1.45
C MET A 1 23.45 -5.93 -2.89
N GLU A 2 23.60 -6.96 -3.68
CA GLU A 2 23.17 -6.94 -5.08
C GLU A 2 21.65 -6.95 -5.14
N LYS A 3 21.04 -6.03 -5.90
CA LYS A 3 19.58 -6.00 -6.08
C LYS A 3 19.18 -7.16 -7.00
N GLU A 4 18.20 -7.93 -6.62
CA GLU A 4 17.70 -9.06 -7.38
C GLU A 4 16.79 -8.62 -8.54
N PHE A 5 16.15 -7.47 -8.38
CA PHE A 5 15.32 -6.83 -9.41
C PHE A 5 15.95 -5.53 -9.89
N GLY A 6 15.84 -5.28 -11.18
CA GLY A 6 16.31 -4.02 -11.77
C GLY A 6 15.49 -2.83 -11.27
N LEU A 7 16.17 -1.74 -10.87
CA LEU A 7 15.49 -0.51 -10.52
C LEU A 7 14.76 0.03 -11.75
N ILE A 8 13.48 0.32 -11.61
CA ILE A 8 12.69 0.93 -12.67
C ILE A 8 13.21 2.34 -13.00
N SER A 9 13.49 2.60 -14.27
CA SER A 9 14.27 3.76 -14.70
C SER A 9 13.63 5.09 -14.32
N TRP A 10 12.31 5.21 -14.47
CA TRP A 10 11.58 6.46 -14.16
C TRP A 10 11.50 6.77 -12.65
N ALA A 11 11.71 5.78 -11.78
CA ALA A 11 11.64 5.97 -10.32
C ALA A 11 12.95 6.48 -9.70
N ARG A 12 14.03 6.64 -10.47
CA ARG A 12 15.34 7.06 -9.93
C ARG A 12 15.37 8.49 -9.39
N ASN A 13 14.66 9.40 -10.07
CA ASN A 13 14.63 10.83 -9.75
C ASN A 13 13.17 11.30 -9.73
N THR A 14 12.32 10.60 -9.00
CA THR A 14 10.89 10.87 -8.95
C THR A 14 10.48 11.44 -7.59
N ASN A 15 9.31 12.04 -7.56
CA ASN A 15 8.63 12.43 -6.34
C ASN A 15 7.31 11.67 -6.23
N VAL A 16 6.85 11.51 -4.99
CA VAL A 16 5.59 10.82 -4.68
C VAL A 16 4.67 11.78 -3.94
N TYR A 17 3.45 11.92 -4.42
CA TYR A 17 2.40 12.70 -3.78
C TYR A 17 1.33 11.75 -3.23
N GLU A 18 1.15 11.75 -1.91
CA GLU A 18 0.14 10.96 -1.22
C GLU A 18 -1.24 11.58 -1.39
N VAL A 19 -2.21 10.77 -1.81
CA VAL A 19 -3.61 11.16 -2.03
C VAL A 19 -4.51 10.48 -1.02
N ASN A 20 -5.01 11.23 -0.05
CA ASN A 20 -6.14 10.80 0.77
C ASN A 20 -7.43 11.21 0.07
N THR A 21 -8.06 10.30 -0.66
CA THR A 21 -9.26 10.57 -1.48
C THR A 21 -10.38 11.23 -0.68
N ARG A 22 -10.65 10.73 0.52
CA ARG A 22 -11.72 11.25 1.40
C ARG A 22 -11.50 12.71 1.82
N GLN A 23 -10.24 13.12 1.99
CA GLN A 23 -9.89 14.42 2.55
C GLN A 23 -9.40 15.43 1.50
N TYR A 24 -9.19 15.00 0.27
CA TYR A 24 -8.61 15.85 -0.76
C TYR A 24 -9.57 16.95 -1.23
N THR A 25 -10.85 16.63 -1.36
CA THR A 25 -11.91 17.58 -1.71
C THR A 25 -13.06 17.46 -0.68
N PRO A 26 -13.93 18.47 -0.58
CA PRO A 26 -15.12 18.38 0.26
C PRO A 26 -16.01 17.16 -0.04
N GLU A 27 -16.09 16.75 -1.31
CA GLU A 27 -16.87 15.60 -1.76
C GLU A 27 -16.21 14.27 -1.42
N GLY A 28 -14.88 14.23 -1.31
CA GLY A 28 -14.11 13.02 -0.98
C GLY A 28 -14.20 11.90 -2.01
N THR A 29 -14.37 12.22 -3.30
CA THR A 29 -14.61 11.26 -4.38
C THR A 29 -13.54 11.29 -5.47
N PHE A 30 -13.41 10.21 -6.22
CA PHE A 30 -12.53 10.14 -7.39
C PHE A 30 -12.93 11.16 -8.46
N GLN A 31 -14.22 11.37 -8.66
CA GLN A 31 -14.72 12.33 -9.64
C GLN A 31 -14.30 13.77 -9.28
N ALA A 32 -14.40 14.15 -8.02
CA ALA A 32 -13.94 15.45 -7.55
C ALA A 32 -12.41 15.60 -7.64
N PHE A 33 -11.66 14.55 -7.25
CA PHE A 33 -10.20 14.52 -7.36
C PHE A 33 -9.72 14.64 -8.81
N PHE A 34 -10.41 14.02 -9.77
CA PHE A 34 -10.05 14.02 -11.19
C PHE A 34 -9.79 15.43 -11.75
N ALA A 35 -10.57 16.42 -11.33
CA ALA A 35 -10.42 17.81 -11.77
C ALA A 35 -9.09 18.45 -11.34
N HIS A 36 -8.40 17.89 -10.33
CA HIS A 36 -7.14 18.41 -9.81
C HIS A 36 -5.89 17.84 -10.48
N LEU A 37 -6.02 16.78 -11.30
CA LEU A 37 -4.86 16.13 -11.96
C LEU A 37 -4.01 17.10 -12.79
N PRO A 38 -4.57 18.03 -13.61
CA PRO A 38 -3.75 18.99 -14.34
C PRO A 38 -2.90 19.87 -13.42
N ARG A 39 -3.47 20.37 -12.33
CA ARG A 39 -2.74 21.18 -11.34
C ARG A 39 -1.59 20.42 -10.70
N LEU A 40 -1.79 19.14 -10.37
CA LEU A 40 -0.72 18.29 -9.79
C LEU A 40 0.41 18.06 -10.79
N ALA A 41 0.09 17.83 -12.06
CA ALA A 41 1.09 17.73 -13.12
C ALA A 41 1.87 19.04 -13.30
N GLU A 42 1.20 20.20 -13.28
CA GLU A 42 1.84 21.54 -13.33
C GLU A 42 2.74 21.80 -12.12
N MET A 43 2.43 21.22 -10.96
CA MET A 43 3.29 21.28 -9.78
C MET A 43 4.54 20.39 -9.89
N GLY A 44 4.65 19.60 -10.97
CA GLY A 44 5.76 18.67 -11.18
C GLY A 44 5.62 17.35 -10.42
N ILE A 45 4.39 16.95 -10.03
CA ILE A 45 4.15 15.65 -9.43
C ILE A 45 4.30 14.56 -10.50
N GLU A 46 5.07 13.53 -10.18
CA GLU A 46 5.38 12.44 -11.10
C GLU A 46 4.69 11.12 -10.70
N VAL A 47 4.48 10.88 -9.41
CA VAL A 47 3.80 9.68 -8.89
C VAL A 47 2.69 10.08 -7.92
N LEU A 48 1.49 9.59 -8.19
CA LEU A 48 0.35 9.66 -7.26
C LEU A 48 0.27 8.36 -6.48
N TRP A 49 0.38 8.43 -5.17
CA TRP A 49 0.13 7.31 -4.27
C TRP A 49 -1.23 7.47 -3.60
N PHE A 50 -2.19 6.65 -3.99
CA PHE A 50 -3.50 6.62 -3.35
C PHE A 50 -3.44 5.79 -2.07
N MET A 51 -3.80 6.39 -0.92
CA MET A 51 -4.14 5.66 0.30
C MET A 51 -5.17 4.57 -0.01
N PRO A 52 -5.37 3.57 0.89
CA PRO A 52 -6.22 2.41 0.55
C PRO A 52 -7.58 2.84 -0.01
N ILE A 53 -7.87 2.33 -1.20
CA ILE A 53 -9.08 2.65 -1.98
C ILE A 53 -10.17 1.58 -1.82
N THR A 54 -9.88 0.53 -1.07
CA THR A 54 -10.76 -0.62 -0.87
C THR A 54 -11.85 -0.34 0.16
N PRO A 55 -12.97 -1.10 0.16
CA PRO A 55 -14.03 -0.94 1.15
C PRO A 55 -13.53 -1.23 2.57
N ILE A 56 -14.06 -0.50 3.53
CA ILE A 56 -13.66 -0.59 4.94
C ILE A 56 -14.60 -1.55 5.69
N SER A 57 -14.03 -2.40 6.53
CA SER A 57 -14.74 -3.29 7.45
C SER A 57 -15.73 -2.54 8.35
N MET A 58 -16.87 -3.18 8.63
CA MET A 58 -17.89 -2.70 9.55
C MET A 58 -17.74 -3.29 10.95
N VAL A 59 -17.20 -4.51 11.04
CA VAL A 59 -17.00 -5.19 12.33
C VAL A 59 -15.79 -4.58 13.03
N ASN A 60 -15.97 -4.23 14.30
CA ASN A 60 -14.97 -3.57 15.15
C ASN A 60 -14.43 -2.24 14.57
N ARG A 61 -15.23 -1.57 13.74
CA ARG A 61 -14.87 -0.31 13.08
C ARG A 61 -14.47 0.75 14.10
N LYS A 62 -13.31 1.36 13.94
CA LYS A 62 -12.85 2.49 14.75
C LYS A 62 -13.51 3.79 14.30
N GLY A 63 -14.25 4.43 15.19
CA GLY A 63 -14.99 5.66 14.89
C GLY A 63 -16.11 5.44 13.87
N SER A 64 -16.70 6.52 13.36
CA SER A 64 -17.82 6.46 12.42
C SER A 64 -17.41 6.05 11.00
N LEU A 65 -16.19 6.39 10.59
CA LEU A 65 -15.69 6.19 9.21
C LEU A 65 -14.80 4.95 9.03
N GLY A 66 -14.25 4.41 10.12
CA GLY A 66 -13.33 3.28 10.10
C GLY A 66 -11.93 3.63 9.59
N SER A 67 -11.01 2.68 9.73
CA SER A 67 -9.66 2.76 9.20
C SER A 67 -9.62 2.35 7.74
N TYR A 68 -8.94 3.12 6.90
CA TYR A 68 -8.65 2.74 5.51
C TYR A 68 -7.90 1.40 5.40
N TYR A 69 -7.12 1.07 6.44
CA TYR A 69 -6.28 -0.12 6.49
C TYR A 69 -7.03 -1.38 6.93
N ALA A 70 -8.30 -1.27 7.35
CA ALA A 70 -9.16 -2.41 7.68
C ALA A 70 -10.06 -2.78 6.50
N CYS A 71 -9.48 -3.32 5.41
CA CYS A 71 -10.23 -3.62 4.19
C CYS A 71 -11.17 -4.82 4.35
N SER A 72 -12.32 -4.79 3.67
CA SER A 72 -13.29 -5.89 3.60
C SER A 72 -13.30 -6.65 2.27
N SER A 73 -12.63 -6.14 1.24
CA SER A 73 -12.40 -6.79 -0.06
C SER A 73 -11.19 -6.19 -0.76
N TYR A 74 -10.32 -7.01 -1.33
CA TYR A 74 -9.11 -6.54 -2.01
C TYR A 74 -9.33 -6.07 -3.45
N THR A 75 -10.44 -6.44 -4.08
CA THR A 75 -10.69 -6.18 -5.51
C THR A 75 -11.88 -5.27 -5.77
N SER A 76 -12.38 -4.60 -4.72
CA SER A 76 -13.48 -3.66 -4.81
C SER A 76 -13.03 -2.24 -4.44
N ILE A 77 -13.72 -1.25 -4.97
CA ILE A 77 -13.56 0.16 -4.56
C ILE A 77 -14.47 0.46 -3.39
N ASN A 78 -13.98 1.28 -2.44
CA ASN A 78 -14.81 1.87 -1.41
C ASN A 78 -15.93 2.70 -2.08
N PRO A 79 -17.20 2.36 -1.86
CA PRO A 79 -18.31 3.04 -2.50
C PRO A 79 -18.41 4.54 -2.17
N GLU A 80 -17.76 5.00 -1.09
CA GLU A 80 -17.64 6.43 -0.77
C GLU A 80 -16.83 7.18 -1.83
N PHE A 81 -15.87 6.53 -2.49
CA PHE A 81 -14.97 7.18 -3.44
C PHE A 81 -15.51 7.16 -4.87
N GLY A 82 -16.35 6.20 -5.21
CA GLY A 82 -16.88 5.98 -6.55
C GLY A 82 -16.77 4.52 -7.01
N SER A 83 -16.47 4.32 -8.26
CA SER A 83 -16.40 3.02 -8.93
C SER A 83 -14.99 2.70 -9.46
N VAL A 84 -14.75 1.44 -9.85
CA VAL A 84 -13.55 1.03 -10.60
C VAL A 84 -13.40 1.84 -11.89
N LYS A 85 -14.51 2.16 -12.57
CA LYS A 85 -14.49 2.99 -13.78
C LYS A 85 -13.98 4.41 -13.48
N ASP A 86 -14.39 5.00 -12.36
CA ASP A 86 -13.93 6.35 -11.98
C ASP A 86 -12.44 6.34 -11.66
N PHE A 87 -11.96 5.33 -10.93
CA PHE A 87 -10.55 5.17 -10.63
C PHE A 87 -9.71 4.94 -11.89
N LYS A 88 -10.19 4.10 -12.81
CA LYS A 88 -9.54 3.89 -14.12
C LYS A 88 -9.43 5.19 -14.91
N SER A 89 -10.47 6.02 -14.89
CA SER A 89 -10.43 7.35 -15.55
C SER A 89 -9.36 8.26 -14.95
N ILE A 90 -9.12 8.19 -13.62
CA ILE A 90 -8.00 8.91 -12.97
C ILE A 90 -6.66 8.41 -13.52
N ILE A 91 -6.46 7.09 -13.60
CA ILE A 91 -5.21 6.50 -14.08
C ILE A 91 -4.94 6.89 -15.53
N ASP A 92 -5.93 6.75 -16.40
CA ASP A 92 -5.84 7.12 -17.81
C ASP A 92 -5.45 8.60 -17.98
N LYS A 93 -6.08 9.50 -17.18
CA LYS A 93 -5.78 10.92 -17.19
C LYS A 93 -4.41 11.24 -16.60
N ALA A 94 -4.01 10.58 -15.52
CA ALA A 94 -2.68 10.74 -14.92
C ALA A 94 -1.59 10.33 -15.92
N HIS A 95 -1.76 9.18 -16.58
CA HIS A 95 -0.84 8.72 -17.63
C HIS A 95 -0.76 9.69 -18.80
N ALA A 96 -1.89 10.24 -19.26
CA ALA A 96 -1.92 11.26 -20.33
C ALA A 96 -1.20 12.56 -19.94
N LEU A 97 -1.07 12.85 -18.65
CA LEU A 97 -0.33 13.98 -18.09
C LEU A 97 1.12 13.62 -17.70
N GLY A 98 1.58 12.41 -18.00
CA GLY A 98 2.94 11.95 -17.68
C GLY A 98 3.15 11.45 -16.26
N MET A 99 2.10 11.42 -15.42
CA MET A 99 2.18 10.92 -14.05
C MET A 99 1.98 9.41 -13.99
N LYS A 100 2.52 8.77 -12.94
CA LYS A 100 2.33 7.38 -12.56
C LYS A 100 1.36 7.26 -11.39
N VAL A 101 0.70 6.11 -11.27
CA VAL A 101 -0.26 5.86 -10.19
C VAL A 101 0.09 4.58 -9.46
N ILE A 102 0.31 4.66 -8.16
CA ILE A 102 0.46 3.51 -7.27
C ILE A 102 -0.65 3.50 -6.22
N ILE A 103 -0.98 2.33 -5.72
CA ILE A 103 -1.96 2.17 -4.65
C ILE A 103 -1.32 1.64 -3.37
N ASP A 104 -1.91 2.01 -2.25
CA ASP A 104 -1.56 1.43 -0.96
C ASP A 104 -2.00 -0.03 -0.90
N TRP A 105 -1.13 -0.91 -0.43
CA TRP A 105 -1.40 -2.34 -0.34
C TRP A 105 -1.18 -2.87 1.07
N VAL A 106 -2.29 -3.22 1.72
CA VAL A 106 -2.30 -3.73 3.10
C VAL A 106 -2.21 -5.25 3.05
N ALA A 107 -1.00 -5.80 3.12
CA ALA A 107 -0.77 -7.22 2.97
C ALA A 107 -0.79 -8.01 4.29
N ASN A 108 -0.48 -7.38 5.43
CA ASN A 108 -0.35 -8.09 6.71
C ASN A 108 -1.70 -8.58 7.28
N HIS A 109 -2.76 -7.81 7.10
CA HIS A 109 -4.05 -8.03 7.75
C HIS A 109 -5.22 -7.59 6.88
N THR A 110 -6.42 -7.95 7.29
CA THR A 110 -7.68 -7.41 6.73
C THR A 110 -8.58 -6.92 7.85
N GLY A 111 -9.66 -6.22 7.50
CA GLY A 111 -10.74 -5.98 8.44
C GLY A 111 -11.42 -7.28 8.91
N CYS A 112 -12.11 -7.22 10.04
CA CYS A 112 -12.67 -8.40 10.72
C CYS A 112 -13.81 -9.09 9.96
N ASP A 113 -14.44 -8.43 8.99
CA ASP A 113 -15.51 -8.98 8.15
C ASP A 113 -15.14 -9.12 6.67
N HIS A 114 -13.84 -9.13 6.37
CA HIS A 114 -13.35 -9.37 5.00
C HIS A 114 -13.97 -10.66 4.43
N GLU A 115 -14.29 -10.66 3.13
CA GLU A 115 -14.96 -11.78 2.45
C GLU A 115 -14.25 -13.14 2.65
N TRP A 116 -12.92 -13.15 2.79
CA TRP A 116 -12.14 -14.36 3.05
C TRP A 116 -12.38 -14.95 4.44
N THR A 117 -12.88 -14.21 5.42
CA THR A 117 -13.20 -14.77 6.74
C THR A 117 -14.26 -15.86 6.66
N LYS A 118 -15.15 -15.76 5.67
CA LYS A 118 -16.24 -16.73 5.42
C LYS A 118 -15.86 -17.76 4.36
N SER A 119 -15.25 -17.31 3.26
CA SER A 119 -14.93 -18.19 2.12
C SER A 119 -13.65 -19.01 2.34
N HIS A 120 -12.65 -18.44 3.01
CA HIS A 120 -11.32 -19.04 3.18
C HIS A 120 -10.78 -18.81 4.60
N PRO A 121 -11.43 -19.30 5.66
CA PRO A 121 -11.04 -19.03 7.05
C PRO A 121 -9.63 -19.53 7.41
N ALA A 122 -9.05 -20.45 6.63
CA ALA A 122 -7.69 -20.93 6.77
C ALA A 122 -6.62 -19.90 6.33
N PHE A 123 -7.03 -18.81 5.70
CA PHE A 123 -6.14 -17.72 5.31
C PHE A 123 -5.71 -16.83 6.48
N TYR A 124 -6.30 -17.01 7.64
CA TYR A 124 -6.05 -16.20 8.83
C TYR A 124 -5.32 -16.96 9.92
N LYS A 125 -4.48 -16.24 10.66
CA LYS A 125 -3.88 -16.76 11.91
C LYS A 125 -4.97 -16.98 12.95
N ARG A 126 -4.75 -17.97 13.83
CA ARG A 126 -5.64 -18.27 14.95
C ARG A 126 -4.87 -18.28 16.25
N ASN A 127 -5.49 -17.78 17.30
CA ASN A 127 -4.98 -17.91 18.65
C ASN A 127 -5.22 -19.32 19.21
N HIS A 128 -4.78 -19.58 20.43
CA HIS A 128 -4.93 -20.88 21.10
C HIS A 128 -6.39 -21.29 21.35
N GLU A 129 -7.33 -20.34 21.29
CA GLU A 129 -8.77 -20.59 21.41
C GLU A 129 -9.43 -20.84 20.04
N GLY A 130 -8.67 -20.77 18.96
CA GLY A 130 -9.15 -20.96 17.60
C GLY A 130 -9.79 -19.72 16.96
N SER A 131 -9.79 -18.59 17.64
CA SER A 131 -10.32 -17.31 17.13
C SER A 131 -9.30 -16.61 16.23
N PHE A 132 -9.78 -15.84 15.25
CA PHE A 132 -8.94 -14.90 14.52
C PHE A 132 -8.41 -13.84 15.46
N TYR A 133 -7.21 -13.35 15.21
CA TYR A 133 -6.60 -12.31 16.05
C TYR A 133 -5.61 -11.47 15.24
N ASP A 134 -5.24 -10.35 15.80
CA ASP A 134 -4.13 -9.51 15.40
C ASP A 134 -2.99 -9.64 16.43
N ALA A 135 -1.75 -9.75 15.96
CA ALA A 135 -0.57 -9.89 16.81
C ALA A 135 -0.05 -8.55 17.38
N HIS A 136 -0.57 -7.42 16.91
CA HIS A 136 -0.06 -6.07 17.18
C HIS A 136 -0.97 -5.26 18.12
N GLY A 137 -2.14 -5.81 18.50
CA GLY A 137 -3.11 -5.15 19.38
C GLY A 137 -4.03 -4.17 18.63
N TRP A 138 -4.25 -4.39 17.32
CA TRP A 138 -5.19 -3.62 16.51
C TRP A 138 -6.56 -4.31 16.49
N ASP A 139 -7.54 -3.74 17.15
CA ASP A 139 -8.85 -4.38 17.39
C ASP A 139 -9.73 -4.50 16.14
N ASP A 140 -9.48 -3.69 15.13
CA ASP A 140 -10.29 -3.57 13.90
C ASP A 140 -9.78 -4.45 12.74
N VAL A 141 -8.71 -5.21 12.95
CA VAL A 141 -8.09 -6.05 11.92
C VAL A 141 -7.74 -7.44 12.44
N ILE A 142 -7.46 -8.35 11.51
CA ILE A 142 -7.05 -9.74 11.77
C ILE A 142 -5.93 -10.15 10.82
N ASP A 143 -4.92 -10.82 11.35
CA ASP A 143 -3.70 -11.20 10.63
C ASP A 143 -3.91 -12.31 9.62
N LEU A 144 -3.29 -12.16 8.45
CA LEU A 144 -3.20 -13.19 7.42
C LEU A 144 -2.10 -14.21 7.73
N ASN A 145 -2.36 -15.46 7.35
CA ASN A 145 -1.43 -16.56 7.55
C ASN A 145 -0.57 -16.80 6.30
N TYR A 146 0.63 -16.27 6.29
CA TYR A 146 1.58 -16.42 5.18
C TYR A 146 2.23 -17.80 5.05
N GLU A 147 1.99 -18.73 5.97
CA GLU A 147 2.35 -20.13 5.81
C GLU A 147 1.37 -20.86 4.87
N ASN A 148 0.19 -20.30 4.66
CA ASN A 148 -0.80 -20.82 3.72
C ASN A 148 -0.48 -20.39 2.29
N HIS A 149 -0.06 -21.35 1.46
CA HIS A 149 0.31 -21.07 0.06
C HIS A 149 -0.88 -20.63 -0.81
N GLU A 150 -2.09 -21.11 -0.55
CA GLU A 150 -3.29 -20.68 -1.27
C GLU A 150 -3.61 -19.22 -0.98
N MET A 151 -3.45 -18.80 0.27
CA MET A 151 -3.59 -17.39 0.66
C MET A 151 -2.60 -16.51 -0.10
N ARG A 152 -1.31 -16.91 -0.16
CA ARG A 152 -0.30 -16.18 -0.92
C ARG A 152 -0.70 -16.01 -2.40
N GLN A 153 -1.19 -17.07 -3.04
CA GLN A 153 -1.62 -17.00 -4.44
C GLN A 153 -2.87 -16.11 -4.61
N ALA A 154 -3.84 -16.21 -3.70
CA ALA A 154 -5.01 -15.34 -3.71
C ALA A 154 -4.63 -13.87 -3.54
N MET A 155 -3.68 -13.55 -2.64
CA MET A 155 -3.16 -12.20 -2.47
C MET A 155 -2.51 -11.67 -3.75
N ILE A 156 -1.65 -12.46 -4.40
CA ILE A 156 -1.00 -12.08 -5.66
C ILE A 156 -2.05 -11.89 -6.77
N ALA A 157 -3.08 -12.74 -6.82
CA ALA A 157 -4.16 -12.58 -7.77
C ALA A 157 -4.94 -11.28 -7.58
N CYS A 158 -5.20 -10.88 -6.33
CA CYS A 158 -5.82 -9.58 -6.02
C CYS A 158 -4.92 -8.40 -6.44
N MET A 159 -3.61 -8.48 -6.22
CA MET A 159 -2.67 -7.46 -6.69
C MET A 159 -2.68 -7.38 -8.23
N LYS A 160 -2.64 -8.53 -8.90
CA LYS A 160 -2.69 -8.61 -10.37
C LYS A 160 -3.95 -7.97 -10.95
N TYR A 161 -5.09 -8.11 -10.29
CA TYR A 161 -6.34 -7.47 -10.69
C TYR A 161 -6.16 -5.97 -10.95
N TRP A 162 -5.55 -5.24 -10.04
CA TRP A 162 -5.35 -3.79 -10.18
C TRP A 162 -4.39 -3.41 -11.31
N ILE A 163 -3.40 -4.25 -11.56
CA ILE A 163 -2.45 -4.05 -12.67
C ILE A 163 -3.16 -4.22 -14.01
N VAL A 164 -3.91 -5.32 -14.15
CA VAL A 164 -4.53 -5.71 -15.42
C VAL A 164 -5.77 -4.86 -15.72
N GLU A 165 -6.66 -4.72 -14.73
CA GLU A 165 -7.94 -4.02 -14.93
C GLU A 165 -7.80 -2.50 -14.91
N CYS A 166 -6.93 -1.97 -14.08
CA CYS A 166 -6.80 -0.52 -13.90
C CYS A 166 -5.54 0.07 -14.52
N GLY A 167 -4.48 -0.72 -14.69
CA GLY A 167 -3.22 -0.24 -15.27
C GLY A 167 -2.33 0.52 -14.30
N ILE A 168 -2.45 0.29 -12.98
CA ILE A 168 -1.58 0.93 -11.97
C ILE A 168 -0.10 0.66 -12.24
N ASP A 169 0.76 1.52 -11.72
CA ASP A 169 2.21 1.45 -11.97
C ASP A 169 3.01 0.90 -10.79
N GLY A 170 2.35 0.49 -9.71
CA GLY A 170 3.03 -0.09 -8.57
C GLY A 170 2.22 -0.07 -7.27
N PHE A 171 2.92 -0.34 -6.19
CA PHE A 171 2.35 -0.46 -4.85
C PHE A 171 3.19 0.28 -3.82
N ARG A 172 2.53 0.94 -2.88
CA ARG A 172 3.09 1.25 -1.59
C ARG A 172 2.64 0.16 -0.63
N CYS A 173 3.57 -0.59 -0.10
CA CYS A 173 3.26 -1.74 0.74
C CYS A 173 3.29 -1.33 2.21
N ASP A 174 2.09 -1.36 2.81
CA ASP A 174 1.84 -1.00 4.20
C ASP A 174 2.59 -1.94 5.15
N MET A 175 3.29 -1.37 6.15
CA MET A 175 4.03 -2.11 7.18
C MET A 175 4.74 -3.35 6.59
N ALA A 176 5.48 -3.16 5.49
CA ALA A 176 5.99 -4.24 4.64
C ALA A 176 6.80 -5.29 5.40
N MET A 177 7.45 -4.91 6.51
CA MET A 177 8.23 -5.81 7.36
C MET A 177 7.39 -6.82 8.14
N LEU A 178 6.08 -6.62 8.27
CA LEU A 178 5.17 -7.57 8.93
C LEU A 178 4.77 -8.73 8.00
N THR A 179 5.03 -8.59 6.71
CA THR A 179 4.81 -9.61 5.69
C THR A 179 6.15 -10.24 5.29
N PRO A 180 6.27 -11.58 5.19
CA PRO A 180 7.53 -12.24 4.88
C PRO A 180 8.18 -11.75 3.59
N VAL A 181 9.49 -11.52 3.61
CA VAL A 181 10.23 -11.01 2.44
C VAL A 181 10.18 -11.96 1.23
N ASP A 182 10.12 -13.26 1.47
CA ASP A 182 9.99 -14.28 0.43
C ASP A 182 8.63 -14.21 -0.28
N PHE A 183 7.55 -13.80 0.41
CA PHE A 183 6.28 -13.50 -0.24
C PHE A 183 6.40 -12.29 -1.17
N TRP A 184 7.02 -11.21 -0.73
CA TRP A 184 7.23 -10.03 -1.57
C TRP A 184 8.05 -10.35 -2.81
N HIS A 185 9.08 -11.18 -2.64
CA HIS A 185 9.88 -11.69 -3.76
C HIS A 185 9.01 -12.47 -4.75
N GLN A 186 8.22 -13.44 -4.25
CA GLN A 186 7.29 -14.23 -5.06
C GLN A 186 6.25 -13.35 -5.78
N ALA A 187 5.67 -12.39 -5.08
CA ALA A 187 4.70 -11.45 -5.65
C ALA A 187 5.33 -10.64 -6.77
N ARG A 188 6.49 -10.05 -6.53
CA ARG A 188 7.19 -9.24 -7.54
C ARG A 188 7.55 -10.05 -8.78
N GLN A 189 8.11 -11.26 -8.62
CA GLN A 189 8.41 -12.14 -9.75
C GLN A 189 7.20 -12.44 -10.62
N GLN A 190 6.04 -12.71 -10.01
CA GLN A 190 4.83 -13.05 -10.77
C GLN A 190 4.19 -11.82 -11.41
N LEU A 191 4.13 -10.71 -10.69
CA LEU A 191 3.43 -9.50 -11.15
C LEU A 191 4.22 -8.73 -12.21
N GLU A 192 5.54 -8.75 -12.17
CA GLU A 192 6.38 -8.10 -13.18
C GLU A 192 6.41 -8.84 -14.53
N LEU A 193 5.78 -10.02 -14.63
CA LEU A 193 5.47 -10.64 -15.92
C LEU A 193 4.42 -9.83 -16.72
N GLU A 194 3.56 -9.07 -16.05
CA GLU A 194 2.56 -8.21 -16.69
C GLU A 194 3.17 -6.87 -17.12
N LYS A 195 3.87 -6.19 -16.21
CA LYS A 195 4.63 -4.95 -16.46
C LYS A 195 5.61 -4.68 -15.33
N GLN A 196 6.63 -3.87 -15.58
CA GLN A 196 7.51 -3.35 -14.54
C GLN A 196 6.72 -2.44 -13.59
N LEU A 197 6.88 -2.65 -12.28
CA LEU A 197 6.15 -1.98 -11.21
C LEU A 197 7.11 -1.27 -10.26
N PHE A 198 6.66 -0.15 -9.69
CA PHE A 198 7.35 0.53 -8.62
C PHE A 198 6.90 -0.03 -7.27
N TRP A 199 7.86 -0.45 -6.45
CA TRP A 199 7.64 -1.06 -5.14
C TRP A 199 8.19 -0.16 -4.04
N LEU A 200 7.30 0.53 -3.34
CA LEU A 200 7.61 1.38 -2.20
C LEU A 200 7.24 0.65 -0.90
N ALA A 201 8.22 0.39 -0.05
CA ALA A 201 7.99 -0.25 1.25
C ALA A 201 7.84 0.76 2.38
N GLU A 202 6.82 0.59 3.20
CA GLU A 202 6.78 1.23 4.50
C GLU A 202 7.58 0.40 5.51
N LEU A 203 8.85 0.72 5.61
CA LEU A 203 9.80 0.19 6.59
C LEU A 203 11.06 1.07 6.64
N ASP A 204 11.86 0.92 7.68
CA ASP A 204 13.21 1.51 7.71
C ASP A 204 14.23 0.49 7.18
N PRO A 205 14.98 0.81 6.10
CA PRO A 205 15.93 -0.11 5.48
C PRO A 205 17.13 -0.44 6.36
N LEU A 206 17.46 0.41 7.35
CA LEU A 206 18.53 0.13 8.31
C LEU A 206 18.12 -0.95 9.32
N GLU A 207 16.83 -1.08 9.60
CA GLU A 207 16.29 -2.13 10.47
C GLU A 207 15.93 -3.40 9.69
N ASN A 208 15.55 -3.24 8.43
CA ASN A 208 15.05 -4.32 7.56
C ASN A 208 15.82 -4.41 6.23
N PRO A 209 17.15 -4.55 6.25
CA PRO A 209 17.97 -4.44 5.04
C PRO A 209 17.71 -5.54 3.99
N SER A 210 17.21 -6.71 4.39
CA SER A 210 16.88 -7.80 3.48
C SER A 210 15.77 -7.46 2.50
N TYR A 211 14.82 -6.59 2.89
CA TYR A 211 13.70 -6.16 2.06
C TYR A 211 14.16 -5.31 0.87
N MET A 212 15.28 -4.61 0.99
CA MET A 212 15.84 -3.79 -0.09
C MET A 212 16.37 -4.58 -1.30
N ARG A 213 16.35 -5.91 -1.22
CA ARG A 213 16.56 -6.77 -2.39
C ARG A 213 15.33 -6.82 -3.29
N VAL A 214 14.15 -6.62 -2.70
CA VAL A 214 12.86 -6.76 -3.36
C VAL A 214 12.24 -5.39 -3.68
N PHE A 215 12.38 -4.40 -2.80
CA PHE A 215 11.76 -3.09 -2.96
C PHE A 215 12.68 -2.08 -3.66
N ASP A 216 12.08 -1.17 -4.44
CA ASP A 216 12.80 -0.11 -5.14
C ASP A 216 13.17 1.02 -4.21
N ALA A 217 12.24 1.37 -3.30
CA ALA A 217 12.39 2.44 -2.31
C ALA A 217 11.76 2.04 -0.98
N ALA A 218 12.18 2.71 0.09
CA ALA A 218 11.63 2.55 1.43
C ALA A 218 11.63 3.89 2.17
N TYR A 219 10.91 3.93 3.28
CA TYR A 219 10.89 5.07 4.18
C TYR A 219 12.22 5.23 4.91
N THR A 220 12.49 6.46 5.36
CA THR A 220 13.70 6.82 6.10
C THR A 220 13.34 7.33 7.49
N TRP A 221 12.67 6.51 8.28
CA TRP A 221 12.19 6.92 9.60
C TRP A 221 13.31 7.33 10.54
N LYS A 222 14.43 6.60 10.55
CA LYS A 222 15.60 6.98 11.38
C LYS A 222 16.14 8.36 11.02
N TRP A 223 16.22 8.66 9.73
CA TRP A 223 16.64 9.99 9.27
C TRP A 223 15.64 11.06 9.70
N MET A 224 14.35 10.80 9.55
CA MET A 224 13.28 11.71 9.98
C MET A 224 13.35 11.97 11.48
N HIS A 225 13.52 10.93 12.31
CA HIS A 225 13.63 11.06 13.76
C HIS A 225 14.90 11.82 14.16
N ALA A 226 16.04 11.52 13.54
CA ALA A 226 17.29 12.24 13.78
C ALA A 226 17.18 13.73 13.41
N THR A 227 16.51 14.06 12.30
CA THR A 227 16.27 15.44 11.88
C THR A 227 15.35 16.18 12.86
N LYS A 228 14.31 15.52 13.38
CA LYS A 228 13.42 16.06 14.40
C LYS A 228 14.21 16.32 15.70
N GLN A 229 14.99 15.35 16.16
CA GLN A 229 15.81 15.49 17.35
C GLN A 229 16.84 16.62 17.20
N PHE A 230 17.45 16.77 16.03
CA PHE A 230 18.34 17.90 15.74
C PHE A 230 17.62 19.24 15.86
N LYS A 231 16.40 19.34 15.36
CA LYS A 231 15.58 20.56 15.46
C LYS A 231 15.24 20.89 16.92
N ASP A 232 14.88 19.88 17.71
CA ASP A 232 14.42 20.07 19.09
C ASP A 232 15.56 20.22 20.10
N GLU A 233 16.69 19.55 19.91
CA GLU A 233 17.79 19.44 20.88
C GLU A 233 19.13 20.03 20.38
N GLY A 234 19.22 20.45 19.12
CA GLY A 234 20.43 21.01 18.48
C GLY A 234 21.45 19.96 18.04
N ALA A 235 22.57 20.44 17.45
CA ALA A 235 23.56 19.62 16.74
C ALA A 235 24.33 18.58 17.60
N ARG A 236 24.14 18.57 18.90
CA ARG A 236 24.89 17.69 19.82
C ARG A 236 24.57 16.19 19.68
N HIS A 237 23.50 15.86 19.00
CA HIS A 237 22.98 14.49 18.92
C HIS A 237 22.99 13.87 17.51
N ILE A 238 23.61 14.57 16.53
CA ILE A 238 23.82 13.94 15.22
C ILE A 238 25.02 13.00 15.31
N HIS A 239 24.79 11.84 15.83
CA HIS A 239 25.84 10.80 15.87
C HIS A 239 25.55 9.71 14.86
N ILE A 240 24.85 9.96 13.79
CA ILE A 240 24.62 8.89 12.83
C ILE A 240 23.94 9.41 11.57
N LEU A 241 24.70 9.45 10.55
CA LEU A 241 24.20 9.00 9.23
C LEU A 241 25.38 8.40 8.48
#